data_9992a879ad0367566f15f56ab0affa06
#
_entry.id   9992a879ad0367566f15f56ab0affa06
#
_cell.length_a   1.000
_cell.length_b   1.000
_cell.length_c   1.000
_cell.angle_alpha   90.00
_cell.angle_beta   90.00
_cell.angle_gamma   90.00
#
_symmetry.space_group_name_H-M   'P 1'
#
loop_
_entity.id
_entity.type
_entity.pdbx_description
1 polymer ?
#
loop_
_entity_poly.entity_id
_entity_poly.type
_entity_poly.pdbx_seq_one_letter_code
_entity_poly.pdbx_strand_id
1 'polypeptide(L)' 'MKLETIKTPTTEVYVQKGDTTITVTQWGNCEGVNIMVTNKDLAIRMSCAMTWEEIGALQVALAAANS' A
#
# COMPACT_ATOMS: atom_id res chain seq x y z
N MET A 1 -6.22 14.36 2.09
CA MET A 1 -5.82 13.17 2.87
C MET A 1 -4.46 13.42 3.48
N LYS A 2 -4.36 13.20 4.77
CA LYS A 2 -3.08 13.39 5.44
C LYS A 2 -2.29 12.09 5.43
N LEU A 3 -1.13 12.13 4.78
CA LEU A 3 -0.20 11.02 4.73
C LEU A 3 0.81 11.17 5.85
N GLU A 4 0.85 10.21 6.77
CA GLU A 4 1.94 10.13 7.71
C GLU A 4 3.02 9.24 7.10
N THR A 5 4.11 9.85 6.72
CA THR A 5 5.25 9.14 6.16
C THR A 5 6.28 8.95 7.25
N ILE A 6 6.48 7.72 7.66
CA ILE A 6 7.57 7.37 8.55
C ILE A 6 8.65 6.74 7.69
N LYS A 7 9.73 7.47 7.48
CA LYS A 7 10.88 6.94 6.74
C LYS A 7 11.81 6.20 7.69
N THR A 8 11.81 4.89 7.57
CA THR A 8 12.82 4.05 8.18
C THR A 8 13.90 3.74 7.12
N PRO A 9 15.04 3.14 7.47
CA PRO A 9 16.04 2.72 6.48
C PRO A 9 15.48 1.81 5.38
N THR A 10 14.41 1.07 5.69
CA THR A 10 13.65 0.30 4.72
C THR A 10 12.37 1.09 4.44
N THR A 11 12.39 2.03 3.54
CA THR A 11 11.27 2.94 3.28
C THR A 11 9.90 2.30 3.46
N GLU A 12 9.25 2.62 4.55
CA GLU A 12 7.92 2.15 4.86
C GLU A 12 6.98 3.34 4.96
N VAL A 13 5.85 3.22 4.28
CA VAL A 13 4.80 4.25 4.30
C VAL A 13 3.52 3.57 4.73
N TYR A 14 2.80 4.18 5.65
CA TYR A 14 1.48 3.68 5.91
C TYR A 14 0.45 4.79 6.00
N VAL A 15 -0.77 4.43 5.64
CA VAL A 15 -1.92 5.33 5.63
C VAL A 15 -3.00 4.67 6.44
N GLN A 16 -3.60 5.44 7.33
CA GLN A 16 -4.75 4.97 8.10
C GLN A 16 -5.94 5.86 7.79
N LYS A 17 -7.05 5.22 7.50
CA LYS A 17 -8.32 5.92 7.33
C LYS A 17 -9.43 5.09 7.97
N GLY A 18 -10.05 5.65 9.02
CA GLY A 18 -11.03 4.89 9.80
C GLY A 18 -10.36 3.66 10.40
N ASP A 19 -10.95 2.49 10.17
CA ASP A 19 -10.44 1.21 10.69
C ASP A 19 -9.50 0.52 9.69
N THR A 20 -9.23 1.13 8.56
CA THR A 20 -8.37 0.56 7.51
C THR A 20 -6.96 1.12 7.63
N THR A 21 -5.98 0.23 7.65
CA THR A 21 -4.57 0.57 7.61
C THR A 21 -3.94 -0.05 6.38
N ILE A 22 -3.24 0.75 5.59
CA ILE A 22 -2.51 0.30 4.42
C ILE A 22 -1.04 0.56 4.67
N THR A 23 -0.23 -0.49 4.64
CA THR A 23 1.22 -0.39 4.82
C THR A 23 1.91 -0.77 3.52
N VAL A 24 2.82 0.06 3.06
CA VAL A 24 3.61 -0.18 1.85
C VAL A 24 5.07 -0.18 2.24
N THR A 25 5.75 -1.30 2.02
CA THR A 25 7.16 -1.46 2.34
C THR A 25 7.95 -1.70 1.05
N GLN A 26 8.90 -0.82 0.77
CA GLN A 26 9.73 -0.93 -0.42
C GLN A 26 10.74 -2.10 -0.28
N TRP A 27 10.93 -2.85 -1.36
CA TRP A 27 11.93 -3.91 -1.37
C TRP A 27 13.34 -3.32 -1.30
N GLY A 28 14.28 -4.08 -0.74
CA GLY A 28 15.66 -3.62 -0.60
C GLY A 28 16.36 -3.29 -1.92
N ASN A 29 15.93 -3.90 -3.04
CA ASN A 29 16.46 -3.61 -4.37
C ASN A 29 15.71 -2.49 -5.10
N CYS A 30 14.72 -1.89 -4.45
CA CYS A 30 13.90 -0.81 -5.01
C CYS A 30 13.09 -1.18 -6.26
N GLU A 31 12.90 -2.45 -6.55
CA GLU A 31 12.17 -2.90 -7.74
C GLU A 31 10.68 -3.11 -7.51
N GLY A 32 10.23 -3.08 -6.27
CA GLY A 32 8.84 -3.28 -5.96
C GLY A 32 8.53 -3.01 -4.51
N VAL A 33 7.31 -3.35 -4.12
CA VAL A 33 6.79 -3.11 -2.77
C VAL A 33 5.97 -4.28 -2.27
N ASN A 34 5.91 -4.41 -0.96
CA ASN A 34 4.92 -5.23 -0.29
C ASN A 34 3.80 -4.32 0.19
N ILE A 35 2.57 -4.71 -0.05
CA ILE A 35 1.39 -3.96 0.39
C ILE A 35 0.62 -4.83 1.37
N MET A 36 0.33 -4.28 2.55
CA MET A 36 -0.51 -4.94 3.54
C MET A 36 -1.70 -4.04 3.82
N VAL A 37 -2.89 -4.62 3.75
CA VAL A 37 -4.13 -3.93 4.08
C VAL A 37 -4.80 -4.67 5.21
N THR A 38 -5.12 -3.95 6.27
CA THR A 38 -5.86 -4.50 7.41
C THR A 38 -7.06 -3.63 7.69
N ASN A 39 -8.16 -4.25 8.09
CA ASN A 39 -9.34 -3.54 8.55
C ASN A 39 -9.74 -4.14 9.89
N LYS A 40 -9.69 -3.32 10.91
CA LYS A 40 -9.93 -3.74 12.30
C LYS A 40 -11.37 -4.19 12.52
N ASP A 41 -12.31 -3.48 11.91
CA ASP A 41 -13.74 -3.74 12.11
C ASP A 41 -14.18 -5.02 11.40
N LEU A 42 -13.68 -5.24 10.19
CA LEU A 42 -14.05 -6.39 9.37
C LEU A 42 -13.13 -7.59 9.57
N ALA A 43 -12.10 -7.46 10.40
CA ALA A 43 -11.09 -8.49 10.63
C ALA A 43 -10.45 -8.99 9.33
N ILE A 44 -10.37 -8.12 8.32
CA ILE A 44 -9.77 -8.42 7.03
C ILE A 44 -8.27 -8.13 7.08
N ARG A 45 -7.50 -9.07 6.57
CA ARG A 45 -6.07 -8.91 6.40
C ARG A 45 -5.67 -9.43 5.04
N MET A 46 -5.02 -8.59 4.26
CA MET A 46 -4.59 -8.92 2.92
C MET A 46 -3.17 -8.41 2.72
N SER A 47 -2.34 -9.21 2.05
CA SER A 47 -1.01 -8.76 1.69
C SER A 47 -0.68 -9.23 0.28
N CYS A 48 0.10 -8.43 -0.43
CA CYS A 48 0.57 -8.77 -1.76
C CYS A 48 1.92 -8.11 -2.02
N ALA A 49 2.63 -8.64 -2.99
CA ALA A 49 3.91 -8.09 -3.44
C ALA A 49 3.80 -7.77 -4.92
N MET A 50 4.22 -6.58 -5.30
CA MET A 50 4.12 -6.12 -6.69
C MET A 50 5.37 -5.35 -7.08
N THR A 51 5.77 -5.51 -8.34
CA THR A 51 6.78 -4.62 -8.94
C THR A 51 6.18 -3.25 -9.19
N TRP A 52 7.01 -2.24 -9.42
CA TRP A 52 6.51 -0.91 -9.74
C TRP A 52 5.69 -0.88 -11.03
N GLU A 53 6.00 -1.74 -11.99
CA GLU A 53 5.20 -1.86 -13.21
C GLU A 53 3.78 -2.37 -12.90
N GLU A 54 3.69 -3.37 -12.02
CA GLU A 54 2.40 -3.91 -11.59
C GLU A 54 1.62 -2.88 -10.78
N ILE A 55 2.30 -2.09 -9.95
CA ILE A 55 1.66 -0.99 -9.22
C ILE A 55 1.09 0.05 -10.20
N GLY A 56 1.82 0.36 -11.26
CA GLY A 56 1.31 1.26 -12.30
C GLY A 56 0.02 0.74 -12.92
N ALA A 57 -0.02 -0.56 -13.23
CA ALA A 57 -1.23 -1.19 -13.75
C ALA A 57 -2.38 -1.15 -12.74
N LEU A 58 -2.09 -1.38 -11.47
CA LEU A 58 -3.09 -1.29 -10.40
C LEU A 58 -3.67 0.12 -10.31
N GLN A 59 -2.82 1.15 -10.41
CA GLN A 59 -3.28 2.54 -10.38
C GLN A 59 -4.23 2.85 -11.54
N VAL A 60 -3.92 2.34 -12.73
CA VAL A 60 -4.81 2.49 -13.89
C VAL A 60 -6.15 1.83 -13.63
N ALA A 61 -6.14 0.61 -13.10
CA ALA A 61 -7.37 -0.12 -12.79
C ALA A 61 -8.20 0.61 -11.74
N LEU A 62 -7.58 1.12 -10.70
CA LEU A 62 -8.28 1.86 -9.65
C LEU A 62 -8.89 3.15 -10.20
N ALA A 63 -8.17 3.87 -11.04
CA ALA A 63 -8.68 5.08 -11.67
C ALA A 63 -9.88 4.79 -12.57
N ALA A 64 -9.81 3.72 -13.35
CA ALA A 64 -10.92 3.30 -14.21
C ALA A 64 -12.14 2.89 -13.40
N ALA A 65 -11.95 2.20 -12.30
CA ALA A 65 -13.05 1.77 -11.44
C ALA A 65 -13.73 2.95 -10.73
N ASN A 66 -13.00 4.03 -10.52
CA ASN A 66 -13.48 5.22 -9.82
C ASN A 66 -14.07 6.27 -10.75
N SER A 67 -14.08 6.02 -12.04
CA SER A 67 -14.58 6.98 -13.02
C SER A 67 -16.09 6.87 -13.25
#